data_ea098d23fd4db66cecba2d85cb4871a1
#
_entry.id   ea098d23fd4db66cecba2d85cb4871a1
#
_cell.length_a   1.000
_cell.length_b   1.000
_cell.length_c   1.000
_cell.angle_alpha   90.00
_cell.angle_beta   90.00
_cell.angle_gamma   90.00
#
_symmetry.space_group_name_H-M   'P 1'
#
loop_
_entity.id
_entity.type
_entity.pdbx_description
1 polymer ?
#
loop_
_entity_poly.entity_id
_entity_poly.type
_entity_poly.pdbx_seq_one_letter_code
_entity_poly.pdbx_strand_id
1 'polypeptide(L)'
;MQDEKNGEYVEALARGLAVIEAFDDQNPEMTLTELARKVDMSPATVRRNLHTLEALGFVRRNNKHFLLAPRILTLGSAYLKAVRVDEAIMPELYRITELFGDAANVGVLDGPHVLYIAHLSEARASRRMASIGVTYPAYATSMGRVLLAYLPEEELDGYFRKLEPHKLTDVTVTDVEALRAILGEVRTNGYSITVDQLDYGITALAVPVRDSAGRVVAAVNTSGYSPRLKPDDLLEQRLAEMQVAAARISTLLMRYPALLHSIVPH
;
A
#
# COMPACT_ATOMS: atom_id res chain seq x y z
N MET A 1 -5.28 -3.85 -19.90
CA MET A 1 -6.09 -3.63 -21.12
C MET A 1 -5.71 -4.51 -22.32
N GLN A 2 -4.70 -5.37 -22.23
CA GLN A 2 -4.35 -6.31 -23.33
C GLN A 2 -4.98 -7.71 -23.13
N ASP A 3 -5.34 -8.08 -21.90
CA ASP A 3 -5.93 -9.41 -21.58
C ASP A 3 -7.44 -9.54 -21.85
N GLU A 4 -8.15 -8.44 -22.08
CA GLU A 4 -9.59 -8.47 -22.39
C GLU A 4 -9.96 -9.19 -23.70
N LYS A 5 -8.96 -9.51 -24.54
CA LYS A 5 -9.16 -10.18 -25.83
C LYS A 5 -8.97 -11.69 -25.79
N ASN A 6 -8.48 -12.24 -24.70
CA ASN A 6 -8.35 -13.68 -24.51
C ASN A 6 -9.64 -14.15 -23.80
N GLY A 7 -10.38 -15.11 -24.39
CA GLY A 7 -11.63 -15.63 -23.85
C GLY A 7 -11.56 -16.24 -22.43
N GLU A 8 -10.45 -16.08 -21.75
CA GLU A 8 -10.16 -16.50 -20.37
C GLU A 8 -10.52 -15.42 -19.32
N TYR A 9 -10.69 -14.14 -19.71
CA TYR A 9 -11.08 -13.08 -18.78
C TYR A 9 -12.55 -13.15 -18.39
N VAL A 10 -12.82 -13.38 -17.10
CA VAL A 10 -14.19 -13.48 -16.56
C VAL A 10 -14.65 -12.12 -16.06
N GLU A 11 -15.28 -11.34 -16.93
CA GLU A 11 -15.76 -9.99 -16.64
C GLU A 11 -16.72 -9.93 -15.43
N ALA A 12 -17.53 -10.96 -15.22
CA ALA A 12 -18.43 -11.02 -14.08
C ALA A 12 -17.67 -11.07 -12.73
N LEU A 13 -16.51 -11.74 -12.69
CA LEU A 13 -15.65 -11.78 -11.50
C LEU A 13 -15.02 -10.41 -11.25
N ALA A 14 -14.46 -9.78 -12.28
CA ALA A 14 -13.89 -8.44 -12.17
C ALA A 14 -14.89 -7.40 -11.64
N ARG A 15 -16.13 -7.43 -12.18
CA ARG A 15 -17.20 -6.56 -11.71
C ARG A 15 -17.60 -6.85 -10.25
N GLY A 16 -17.56 -8.10 -9.81
CA GLY A 16 -17.83 -8.48 -8.42
C GLY A 16 -16.76 -7.93 -7.46
N LEU A 17 -15.48 -8.01 -7.83
CA LEU A 17 -14.38 -7.45 -7.07
C LEU A 17 -14.47 -5.91 -7.00
N ALA A 18 -14.73 -5.24 -8.12
CA ALA A 18 -14.91 -3.79 -8.15
C ALA A 18 -16.05 -3.31 -7.22
N VAL A 19 -17.12 -4.08 -7.07
CA VAL A 19 -18.20 -3.78 -6.10
C VAL A 19 -17.70 -3.89 -4.65
N ILE A 20 -16.83 -4.85 -4.34
CA ILE A 20 -16.23 -4.97 -3.00
C ILE A 20 -15.30 -3.79 -2.72
N GLU A 21 -14.45 -3.44 -3.67
CA GLU A 21 -13.44 -2.36 -3.56
C GLU A 21 -14.07 -0.96 -3.51
N ALA A 22 -15.35 -0.83 -3.91
CA ALA A 22 -16.06 0.44 -3.84
C ALA A 22 -16.36 0.92 -2.42
N PHE A 23 -16.35 0.03 -1.43
CA PHE A 23 -16.58 0.39 -0.03
C PHE A 23 -15.28 0.93 0.59
N ASP A 24 -15.38 2.08 1.25
CA ASP A 24 -14.27 2.76 1.93
C ASP A 24 -14.74 3.44 3.23
N ASP A 25 -13.83 4.17 3.87
CA ASP A 25 -14.10 4.90 5.13
C ASP A 25 -15.09 6.06 4.94
N GLN A 26 -15.21 6.61 3.75
CA GLN A 26 -16.17 7.67 3.40
C GLN A 26 -17.54 7.09 3.02
N ASN A 27 -17.56 5.86 2.53
CA ASN A 27 -18.74 5.17 2.03
C ASN A 27 -18.84 3.76 2.63
N PRO A 28 -18.98 3.63 3.97
CA PRO A 28 -19.03 2.34 4.66
C PRO A 28 -20.30 1.55 4.35
N GLU A 29 -21.37 2.24 3.97
CA GLU A 29 -22.62 1.68 3.46
C GLU A 29 -23.15 2.53 2.31
N MET A 30 -23.70 1.89 1.27
CA MET A 30 -24.20 2.55 0.07
C MET A 30 -25.48 1.90 -0.43
N THR A 31 -26.35 2.71 -1.05
CA THR A 31 -27.48 2.21 -1.82
C THR A 31 -27.03 1.61 -3.16
N LEU A 32 -27.91 0.82 -3.80
CA LEU A 32 -27.66 0.29 -5.14
C LEU A 32 -27.28 1.39 -6.16
N THR A 33 -27.92 2.54 -6.10
CA THR A 33 -27.71 3.64 -7.06
C THR A 33 -26.36 4.33 -6.82
N GLU A 34 -25.96 4.52 -5.58
CA GLU A 34 -24.65 5.09 -5.22
C GLU A 34 -23.53 4.16 -5.65
N LEU A 35 -23.63 2.86 -5.37
CA LEU A 35 -22.68 1.85 -5.83
C LEU A 35 -22.57 1.84 -7.35
N ALA A 36 -23.71 1.81 -8.06
CA ALA A 36 -23.72 1.79 -9.53
C ALA A 36 -23.00 3.00 -10.13
N ARG A 37 -23.19 4.18 -9.55
CA ARG A 37 -22.48 5.40 -9.94
C ARG A 37 -20.99 5.33 -9.63
N LYS A 38 -20.62 4.84 -8.43
CA LYS A 38 -19.23 4.79 -7.98
C LYS A 38 -18.38 3.83 -8.81
N VAL A 39 -18.95 2.69 -9.23
CA VAL A 39 -18.23 1.67 -10.03
C VAL A 39 -18.47 1.82 -11.54
N ASP A 40 -19.16 2.87 -11.99
CA ASP A 40 -19.52 3.12 -13.39
C ASP A 40 -20.18 1.90 -14.08
N MET A 41 -21.15 1.28 -13.39
CA MET A 41 -21.87 0.11 -13.90
C MET A 41 -23.39 0.34 -13.88
N SER A 42 -24.12 -0.39 -14.75
CA SER A 42 -25.56 -0.34 -14.71
C SER A 42 -26.12 -0.86 -13.38
N PRO A 43 -27.22 -0.28 -12.84
CA PRO A 43 -27.86 -0.78 -11.63
C PRO A 43 -28.24 -2.27 -11.69
N ALA A 44 -28.60 -2.78 -12.86
CA ALA A 44 -28.90 -4.18 -13.06
C ALA A 44 -27.67 -5.07 -12.86
N THR A 45 -26.50 -4.63 -13.34
CA THR A 45 -25.24 -5.35 -13.15
C THR A 45 -24.84 -5.36 -11.68
N VAL A 46 -24.84 -4.19 -11.01
CA VAL A 46 -24.50 -4.09 -9.58
C VAL A 46 -25.44 -4.90 -8.73
N ARG A 47 -26.76 -4.90 -9.03
CA ARG A 47 -27.75 -5.74 -8.31
C ARG A 47 -27.39 -7.21 -8.36
N ARG A 48 -27.01 -7.75 -9.53
CA ARG A 48 -26.62 -9.16 -9.69
C ARG A 48 -25.38 -9.51 -8.89
N ASN A 49 -24.37 -8.64 -8.92
CA ASN A 49 -23.14 -8.82 -8.12
C ASN A 49 -23.44 -8.77 -6.63
N LEU A 50 -24.21 -7.78 -6.16
CA LEU A 50 -24.61 -7.67 -4.75
C LEU A 50 -25.39 -8.89 -4.28
N HIS A 51 -26.34 -9.39 -5.09
CA HIS A 51 -27.09 -10.61 -4.75
C HIS A 51 -26.16 -11.82 -4.57
N THR A 52 -25.18 -12.00 -5.46
CA THR A 52 -24.19 -13.06 -5.35
C THR A 52 -23.31 -12.88 -4.12
N LEU A 53 -22.79 -11.67 -3.88
CA LEU A 53 -21.95 -11.36 -2.72
C LEU A 53 -22.70 -11.53 -1.38
N GLU A 54 -24.01 -11.19 -1.35
CA GLU A 54 -24.88 -11.39 -0.20
C GLU A 54 -25.10 -12.89 0.05
N ALA A 55 -25.40 -13.67 -0.99
CA ALA A 55 -25.56 -15.12 -0.91
C ALA A 55 -24.27 -15.83 -0.43
N LEU A 56 -23.09 -15.31 -0.84
CA LEU A 56 -21.79 -15.80 -0.40
C LEU A 56 -21.39 -15.25 0.99
N GLY A 57 -22.13 -14.30 1.56
CA GLY A 57 -21.89 -13.73 2.88
C GLY A 57 -20.79 -12.68 2.94
N PHE A 58 -20.32 -12.13 1.82
CA PHE A 58 -19.32 -11.04 1.77
C PHE A 58 -19.94 -9.65 1.91
N VAL A 59 -21.24 -9.51 1.58
CA VAL A 59 -22.02 -8.29 1.71
C VAL A 59 -23.24 -8.58 2.57
N ARG A 60 -23.69 -7.59 3.31
CA ARG A 60 -24.96 -7.60 4.03
C ARG A 60 -25.82 -6.45 3.54
N ARG A 61 -27.13 -6.63 3.68
CA ARG A 61 -28.13 -5.62 3.38
C ARG A 61 -28.75 -5.09 4.67
N ASN A 62 -28.82 -3.79 4.80
CA ASN A 62 -29.55 -3.06 5.83
C ASN A 62 -30.55 -2.13 5.16
N ASN A 63 -31.84 -2.54 5.10
CA ASN A 63 -32.88 -1.81 4.37
C ASN A 63 -32.54 -1.62 2.89
N LYS A 64 -32.22 -0.37 2.49
CA LYS A 64 -31.83 0.02 1.12
C LYS A 64 -30.33 0.07 0.92
N HIS A 65 -29.53 -0.04 1.99
CA HIS A 65 -28.08 0.06 1.97
C HIS A 65 -27.41 -1.30 2.00
N PHE A 66 -26.27 -1.40 1.37
CA PHE A 66 -25.38 -2.56 1.38
C PHE A 66 -24.08 -2.17 2.08
N LEU A 67 -23.45 -3.11 2.78
CA LEU A 67 -22.22 -2.95 3.53
C LEU A 67 -21.40 -4.24 3.48
N LEU A 68 -20.08 -4.14 3.62
CA LEU A 68 -19.22 -5.31 3.69
C LEU A 68 -19.51 -6.13 4.95
N ALA A 69 -19.53 -7.44 4.81
CA ALA A 69 -19.62 -8.36 5.93
C ALA A 69 -18.21 -8.73 6.44
N PRO A 70 -18.06 -9.09 7.73
CA PRO A 70 -16.76 -9.49 8.30
C PRO A 70 -16.07 -10.64 7.56
N ARG A 71 -16.84 -11.44 6.80
CA ARG A 71 -16.29 -12.53 5.97
C ARG A 71 -15.24 -12.04 4.96
N ILE A 72 -15.28 -10.77 4.53
CA ILE A 72 -14.28 -10.21 3.61
C ILE A 72 -12.83 -10.35 4.16
N LEU A 73 -12.66 -10.32 5.48
CA LEU A 73 -11.37 -10.48 6.13
C LEU A 73 -10.74 -11.85 5.88
N THR A 74 -11.54 -12.86 5.53
CA THR A 74 -11.01 -14.21 5.25
C THR A 74 -10.13 -14.24 4.00
N LEU A 75 -10.39 -13.35 3.03
CA LEU A 75 -9.59 -13.24 1.80
C LEU A 75 -8.18 -12.72 2.12
N GLY A 76 -8.07 -11.61 2.83
CA GLY A 76 -6.77 -11.07 3.26
C GLY A 76 -6.04 -12.01 4.22
N SER A 77 -6.76 -12.64 5.17
CA SER A 77 -6.17 -13.63 6.07
C SER A 77 -5.62 -14.86 5.33
N ALA A 78 -6.29 -15.29 4.26
CA ALA A 78 -5.81 -16.40 3.42
C ALA A 78 -4.45 -16.04 2.78
N TYR A 79 -4.31 -14.83 2.23
CA TYR A 79 -3.05 -14.32 1.70
C TYR A 79 -1.95 -14.33 2.77
N LEU A 80 -2.16 -13.63 3.89
CA LEU A 80 -1.15 -13.46 4.94
C LEU A 80 -0.62 -14.81 5.45
N LYS A 81 -1.52 -15.81 5.62
CA LYS A 81 -1.16 -17.16 6.03
C LYS A 81 -0.40 -17.92 4.95
N ALA A 82 -0.87 -17.85 3.70
CA ALA A 82 -0.25 -18.58 2.58
C ALA A 82 1.18 -18.14 2.33
N VAL A 83 1.45 -16.83 2.43
CA VAL A 83 2.78 -16.26 2.19
C VAL A 83 3.63 -16.10 3.46
N ARG A 84 3.08 -16.39 4.64
CA ARG A 84 3.77 -16.40 5.93
C ARG A 84 4.42 -15.05 6.31
N VAL A 85 3.67 -13.96 6.15
CA VAL A 85 4.12 -12.59 6.50
C VAL A 85 4.60 -12.51 7.94
N ASP A 86 3.91 -13.19 8.86
CA ASP A 86 4.24 -13.21 10.29
C ASP A 86 5.64 -13.77 10.58
N GLU A 87 6.15 -14.68 9.75
CA GLU A 87 7.47 -15.28 9.92
C GLU A 87 8.55 -14.51 9.15
N ALA A 88 8.19 -13.96 7.99
CA ALA A 88 9.16 -13.34 7.10
C ALA A 88 9.42 -11.85 7.42
N ILE A 89 8.43 -11.13 7.93
CA ILE A 89 8.48 -9.67 8.05
C ILE A 89 8.31 -9.21 9.51
N MET A 90 7.32 -9.74 10.22
CA MET A 90 6.95 -9.23 11.55
C MET A 90 8.08 -9.20 12.57
N PRO A 91 9.03 -10.17 12.63
CA PRO A 91 10.15 -10.09 13.58
C PRO A 91 10.99 -8.83 13.45
N GLU A 92 11.22 -8.35 12.23
CA GLU A 92 11.96 -7.10 12.01
C GLU A 92 11.13 -5.86 12.34
N LEU A 93 9.81 -5.88 12.11
CA LEU A 93 8.95 -4.78 12.53
C LEU A 93 8.88 -4.66 14.06
N TYR A 94 8.82 -5.77 14.79
CA TYR A 94 8.92 -5.77 16.27
C TYR A 94 10.23 -5.13 16.72
N ARG A 95 11.35 -5.50 16.12
CA ARG A 95 12.67 -4.93 16.44
C ARG A 95 12.73 -3.43 16.18
N ILE A 96 12.24 -2.96 15.03
CA ILE A 96 12.20 -1.54 14.68
C ILE A 96 11.33 -0.76 15.68
N THR A 97 10.16 -1.28 15.99
CA THR A 97 9.22 -0.63 16.90
C THR A 97 9.78 -0.58 18.33
N GLU A 98 10.43 -1.66 18.80
CA GLU A 98 11.10 -1.69 20.10
C GLU A 98 12.26 -0.68 20.19
N LEU A 99 13.05 -0.55 19.10
CA LEU A 99 14.17 0.40 19.06
C LEU A 99 13.72 1.86 19.05
N PHE A 100 12.65 2.18 18.33
CA PHE A 100 12.31 3.57 18.04
C PHE A 100 11.02 4.06 18.70
N GLY A 101 10.17 3.15 19.19
CA GLY A 101 8.87 3.49 19.80
C GLY A 101 7.83 4.03 18.81
N ASP A 102 8.11 3.99 17.51
CA ASP A 102 7.26 4.50 16.45
C ASP A 102 6.75 3.36 15.54
N ALA A 103 5.82 3.68 14.64
CA ALA A 103 5.28 2.68 13.72
C ALA A 103 6.35 2.19 12.74
N ALA A 104 6.28 0.89 12.39
CA ALA A 104 7.05 0.25 11.35
C ALA A 104 6.13 -0.45 10.34
N ASN A 105 6.44 -0.34 9.06
CA ASN A 105 5.60 -0.88 7.99
C ASN A 105 6.44 -1.48 6.87
N VAL A 106 5.87 -2.46 6.16
CA VAL A 106 6.36 -2.92 4.87
C VAL A 106 5.27 -2.74 3.83
N GLY A 107 5.63 -2.15 2.70
CA GLY A 107 4.74 -1.90 1.59
C GLY A 107 5.32 -2.33 0.26
N VAL A 108 4.43 -2.63 -0.67
CA VAL A 108 4.72 -2.99 -2.07
C VAL A 108 4.01 -2.03 -3.00
N LEU A 109 4.49 -1.92 -4.23
CA LEU A 109 3.82 -1.10 -5.24
C LEU A 109 2.61 -1.87 -5.80
N ASP A 110 1.46 -1.22 -5.80
CA ASP A 110 0.22 -1.71 -6.38
C ASP A 110 -0.40 -0.61 -7.26
N GLY A 111 -0.17 -0.70 -8.55
CA GLY A 111 -0.50 0.37 -9.49
C GLY A 111 0.09 1.72 -9.06
N PRO A 112 -0.71 2.79 -8.90
CA PRO A 112 -0.22 4.10 -8.49
C PRO A 112 -0.05 4.25 -6.97
N HIS A 113 -0.30 3.21 -6.19
CA HIS A 113 -0.33 3.24 -4.75
C HIS A 113 0.73 2.33 -4.11
N VAL A 114 1.00 2.57 -2.84
CA VAL A 114 1.68 1.61 -1.97
C VAL A 114 0.64 0.86 -1.17
N LEU A 115 0.63 -0.47 -1.30
CA LEU A 115 -0.17 -1.38 -0.48
C LEU A 115 0.66 -1.80 0.74
N TYR A 116 0.12 -1.61 1.93
CA TYR A 116 0.75 -2.00 3.19
C TYR A 116 0.47 -3.48 3.47
N ILE A 117 1.50 -4.32 3.40
CA ILE A 117 1.40 -5.78 3.62
C ILE A 117 1.76 -6.20 5.04
N ALA A 118 2.47 -5.34 5.78
CA ALA A 118 2.75 -5.53 7.20
C ALA A 118 2.77 -4.17 7.92
N HIS A 119 2.27 -4.15 9.16
CA HIS A 119 2.17 -2.97 10.00
C HIS A 119 2.31 -3.33 11.47
N LEU A 120 3.10 -2.55 12.21
CA LEU A 120 3.19 -2.61 13.65
C LEU A 120 3.29 -1.20 14.22
N SER A 121 2.55 -0.90 15.28
CA SER A 121 2.64 0.35 16.02
C SER A 121 2.23 0.15 17.46
N GLU A 122 3.02 0.71 18.39
CA GLU A 122 2.67 0.79 19.80
C GLU A 122 1.95 2.11 20.15
N ALA A 123 2.05 3.12 19.28
CA ALA A 123 1.50 4.43 19.51
C ALA A 123 -0.03 4.46 19.33
N ARG A 124 -0.75 4.75 20.42
CA ARG A 124 -2.22 4.90 20.46
C ARG A 124 -2.75 6.18 19.79
N ALA A 125 -1.92 7.01 19.19
CA ALA A 125 -2.26 8.42 18.87
C ALA A 125 -2.00 8.86 17.43
N SER A 126 -2.14 8.01 16.43
CA SER A 126 -2.14 8.48 15.03
C SER A 126 -3.56 8.66 14.50
N ARG A 127 -3.87 9.84 13.97
CA ARG A 127 -5.20 10.18 13.42
C ARG A 127 -5.57 9.32 12.18
N ARG A 128 -4.59 8.84 11.44
CA ARG A 128 -4.73 7.82 10.40
C ARG A 128 -3.82 6.66 10.75
N MET A 129 -4.39 5.65 11.35
CA MET A 129 -3.64 4.42 11.64
C MET A 129 -3.45 3.68 10.33
N ALA A 130 -2.19 3.54 9.92
CA ALA A 130 -1.84 2.55 8.92
C ALA A 130 -2.33 1.18 9.40
N SER A 131 -2.77 0.36 8.47
CA SER A 131 -3.18 -1.03 8.74
C SER A 131 -2.80 -1.88 7.54
N ILE A 132 -2.74 -3.19 7.74
CA ILE A 132 -2.54 -4.13 6.64
C ILE A 132 -3.72 -4.00 5.66
N GLY A 133 -3.42 -3.93 4.36
CA GLY A 133 -4.39 -3.80 3.28
C GLY A 133 -4.74 -2.34 2.92
N VAL A 134 -4.26 -1.34 3.69
CA VAL A 134 -4.46 0.06 3.31
C VAL A 134 -3.54 0.43 2.15
N THR A 135 -4.02 1.31 1.28
CA THR A 135 -3.26 1.88 0.16
C THR A 135 -3.11 3.38 0.31
N TYR A 136 -1.93 3.90 -0.09
CA TYR A 136 -1.68 5.35 -0.14
C TYR A 136 -1.00 5.72 -1.46
N PRO A 137 -1.21 6.94 -1.98
CA PRO A 137 -0.55 7.42 -3.19
C PRO A 137 0.98 7.29 -3.07
N ALA A 138 1.61 6.62 -4.04
CA ALA A 138 3.04 6.32 -3.96
C ALA A 138 3.90 7.60 -3.95
N TYR A 139 3.53 8.64 -4.71
CA TYR A 139 4.26 9.90 -4.76
C TYR A 139 4.32 10.65 -3.42
N ALA A 140 3.35 10.41 -2.53
CA ALA A 140 3.21 11.15 -1.27
C ALA A 140 3.77 10.39 -0.05
N THR A 141 4.29 9.17 -0.23
CA THR A 141 4.82 8.34 0.87
C THR A 141 6.30 8.05 0.71
N SER A 142 7.03 7.90 1.82
CA SER A 142 8.45 7.53 1.78
C SER A 142 8.67 6.16 1.14
N MET A 143 7.85 5.15 1.47
CA MET A 143 7.92 3.83 0.83
C MET A 143 7.60 3.91 -0.67
N GLY A 144 6.59 4.68 -1.05
CA GLY A 144 6.23 4.83 -2.46
C GLY A 144 7.33 5.49 -3.28
N ARG A 145 7.97 6.53 -2.75
CA ARG A 145 9.12 7.16 -3.41
C ARG A 145 10.30 6.20 -3.56
N VAL A 146 10.55 5.35 -2.56
CA VAL A 146 11.56 4.29 -2.69
C VAL A 146 11.17 3.32 -3.81
N LEU A 147 9.94 2.82 -3.82
CA LEU A 147 9.50 1.85 -4.83
C LEU A 147 9.53 2.44 -6.25
N LEU A 148 9.03 3.67 -6.43
CA LEU A 148 9.05 4.38 -7.71
C LEU A 148 10.47 4.68 -8.20
N ALA A 149 11.39 5.04 -7.31
CA ALA A 149 12.77 5.40 -7.65
C ALA A 149 13.53 4.23 -8.30
N TYR A 150 13.15 2.99 -8.05
CA TYR A 150 13.81 1.79 -8.58
C TYR A 150 13.02 1.09 -9.69
N LEU A 151 11.91 1.65 -10.15
CA LEU A 151 11.24 1.15 -11.35
C LEU A 151 12.14 1.30 -12.59
N PRO A 152 12.01 0.41 -13.57
CA PRO A 152 12.53 0.64 -14.92
C PRO A 152 11.98 1.97 -15.46
N GLU A 153 12.77 2.68 -16.27
CA GLU A 153 12.42 4.02 -16.76
C GLU A 153 11.09 4.04 -17.53
N GLU A 154 10.84 3.01 -18.35
CA GLU A 154 9.59 2.88 -19.11
C GLU A 154 8.36 2.74 -18.20
N GLU A 155 8.47 1.99 -17.11
CA GLU A 155 7.40 1.82 -16.13
C GLU A 155 7.17 3.11 -15.32
N LEU A 156 8.26 3.79 -14.94
CA LEU A 156 8.20 5.08 -14.27
C LEU A 156 7.54 6.15 -15.16
N ASP A 157 7.88 6.18 -16.45
CA ASP A 157 7.20 7.04 -17.42
C ASP A 157 5.72 6.67 -17.57
N GLY A 158 5.41 5.37 -17.57
CA GLY A 158 4.04 4.87 -17.57
C GLY A 158 3.25 5.32 -16.34
N TYR A 159 3.89 5.30 -15.18
CA TYR A 159 3.33 5.81 -13.93
C TYR A 159 3.01 7.31 -14.04
N PHE A 160 3.97 8.14 -14.43
CA PHE A 160 3.77 9.58 -14.52
C PHE A 160 2.77 10.01 -15.60
N ARG A 161 2.66 9.27 -16.72
CA ARG A 161 1.63 9.54 -17.74
C ARG A 161 0.21 9.37 -17.23
N LYS A 162 0.00 8.50 -16.22
CA LYS A 162 -1.33 8.20 -15.65
C LYS A 162 -1.58 8.92 -14.32
N LEU A 163 -0.54 9.54 -13.78
CA LEU A 163 -0.61 10.17 -12.46
C LEU A 163 -1.42 11.47 -12.54
N GLU A 164 -2.45 11.56 -11.73
CA GLU A 164 -3.19 12.78 -11.44
C GLU A 164 -2.94 13.19 -9.99
N PRO A 165 -1.80 13.84 -9.69
CA PRO A 165 -1.42 14.12 -8.34
C PRO A 165 -2.22 15.30 -7.80
N HIS A 166 -2.69 15.18 -6.57
CA HIS A 166 -3.38 16.25 -5.86
C HIS A 166 -2.75 16.47 -4.48
N LYS A 167 -2.90 17.67 -3.96
CA LYS A 167 -2.39 18.02 -2.65
C LYS A 167 -3.20 17.34 -1.56
N LEU A 168 -2.52 16.53 -0.76
CA LEU A 168 -3.07 15.93 0.46
C LEU A 168 -2.85 16.85 1.66
N THR A 169 -1.76 17.63 1.60
CA THR A 169 -1.42 18.73 2.49
C THR A 169 -0.86 19.90 1.68
N ASP A 170 -0.64 21.05 2.28
CA ASP A 170 -0.06 22.20 1.57
C ASP A 170 1.37 21.95 1.07
N VAL A 171 2.08 21.01 1.71
CA VAL A 171 3.48 20.67 1.38
C VAL A 171 3.59 19.44 0.46
N THR A 172 2.50 18.78 0.12
CA THR A 172 2.52 17.64 -0.81
C THR A 172 3.10 18.07 -2.16
N VAL A 173 4.18 17.43 -2.59
CA VAL A 173 4.78 17.64 -3.92
C VAL A 173 3.90 16.96 -4.96
N THR A 174 3.41 17.76 -5.92
CA THR A 174 2.54 17.32 -7.02
C THR A 174 3.11 17.64 -8.39
N ASP A 175 4.16 18.43 -8.47
CA ASP A 175 4.86 18.71 -9.72
C ASP A 175 5.68 17.50 -10.16
N VAL A 176 5.48 17.07 -11.41
CA VAL A 176 6.09 15.82 -11.93
C VAL A 176 7.61 15.93 -12.02
N GLU A 177 8.13 17.10 -12.44
CA GLU A 177 9.58 17.30 -12.56
C GLU A 177 10.26 17.32 -11.18
N ALA A 178 9.62 17.95 -10.20
CA ALA A 178 10.09 17.90 -8.82
C ALA A 178 10.04 16.47 -8.26
N LEU A 179 8.99 15.70 -8.56
CA LEU A 179 8.91 14.29 -8.16
C LEU A 179 10.04 13.45 -8.80
N ARG A 180 10.32 13.64 -10.11
CA ARG A 180 11.42 12.95 -10.78
C ARG A 180 12.78 13.29 -10.15
N ALA A 181 13.03 14.55 -9.83
CA ALA A 181 14.25 14.97 -9.13
C ALA A 181 14.38 14.27 -7.77
N ILE A 182 13.32 14.26 -6.97
CA ILE A 182 13.28 13.55 -5.68
C ILE A 182 13.57 12.05 -5.86
N LEU A 183 12.98 11.39 -6.87
CA LEU A 183 13.23 9.96 -7.12
C LEU A 183 14.68 9.70 -7.54
N GLY A 184 15.30 10.62 -8.27
CA GLY A 184 16.74 10.57 -8.59
C GLY A 184 17.61 10.64 -7.34
N GLU A 185 17.28 11.53 -6.40
CA GLU A 185 17.96 11.62 -5.10
C GLU A 185 17.77 10.33 -4.28
N VAL A 186 16.55 9.78 -4.23
CA VAL A 186 16.25 8.51 -3.54
C VAL A 186 17.07 7.36 -4.12
N ARG A 187 17.20 7.28 -5.45
CA ARG A 187 18.02 6.27 -6.13
C ARG A 187 19.49 6.37 -5.75
N THR A 188 20.00 7.60 -5.64
CA THR A 188 21.39 7.88 -5.28
C THR A 188 21.67 7.58 -3.80
N ASN A 189 20.81 8.06 -2.92
CA ASN A 189 21.01 7.98 -1.47
C ASN A 189 20.60 6.64 -0.86
N GLY A 190 19.72 5.88 -1.52
CA GLY A 190 19.22 4.59 -1.05
C GLY A 190 18.14 4.67 0.04
N TYR A 191 17.54 5.84 0.25
CA TYR A 191 16.45 6.06 1.19
C TYR A 191 15.54 7.20 0.76
N SER A 192 14.36 7.29 1.36
CA SER A 192 13.45 8.42 1.21
C SER A 192 12.93 8.90 2.56
N ILE A 193 12.91 10.21 2.76
CA ILE A 193 12.23 10.84 3.90
C ILE A 193 11.05 11.66 3.38
N THR A 194 9.93 11.59 4.07
CA THR A 194 8.77 12.46 3.85
C THR A 194 8.37 13.13 5.14
N VAL A 195 8.09 14.43 5.08
CA VAL A 195 7.57 15.24 6.20
C VAL A 195 6.26 15.83 5.75
N ASP A 196 5.18 15.53 6.43
CA ASP A 196 3.84 16.06 6.19
C ASP A 196 3.31 15.91 4.74
N GLN A 197 3.88 14.98 3.94
CA GLN A 197 3.50 14.83 2.54
C GLN A 197 2.15 14.11 2.37
N LEU A 198 1.91 13.08 3.18
CA LEU A 198 0.68 12.28 3.15
C LEU A 198 -0.40 12.88 4.05
N ASP A 199 -0.02 13.28 5.24
CA ASP A 199 -0.88 13.89 6.24
C ASP A 199 -0.04 14.75 7.19
N TYR A 200 -0.62 15.82 7.73
CA TYR A 200 0.05 16.67 8.71
C TYR A 200 0.41 15.90 9.98
N GLY A 201 1.60 16.14 10.47
CA GLY A 201 2.11 15.49 11.67
C GLY A 201 2.74 14.11 11.42
N ILE A 202 2.96 13.70 10.16
CA ILE A 202 3.60 12.43 9.83
C ILE A 202 4.96 12.67 9.18
N THR A 203 6.02 12.18 9.82
CA THR A 203 7.36 12.05 9.25
C THR A 203 7.71 10.57 9.13
N ALA A 204 8.30 10.18 8.00
CA ALA A 204 8.66 8.80 7.73
C ALA A 204 10.00 8.70 6.99
N LEU A 205 10.79 7.69 7.36
CA LEU A 205 12.00 7.25 6.67
C LEU A 205 11.77 5.85 6.10
N ALA A 206 12.01 5.65 4.81
CA ALA A 206 11.93 4.36 4.14
C ALA A 206 13.22 3.97 3.44
N VAL A 207 13.48 2.65 3.39
CA VAL A 207 14.60 2.04 2.67
C VAL A 207 14.11 0.87 1.81
N PRO A 208 14.82 0.55 0.70
CA PRO A 208 14.44 -0.53 -0.20
C PRO A 208 14.72 -1.91 0.39
N VAL A 209 13.80 -2.84 0.17
CA VAL A 209 13.98 -4.28 0.38
C VAL A 209 14.20 -4.93 -0.97
N ARG A 210 15.29 -5.72 -1.10
CA ARG A 210 15.74 -6.26 -2.38
C ARG A 210 15.62 -7.78 -2.42
N ASP A 211 15.41 -8.31 -3.61
CA ASP A 211 15.53 -9.75 -3.87
C ASP A 211 16.99 -10.17 -4.07
N SER A 212 17.21 -11.45 -4.34
CA SER A 212 18.55 -12.01 -4.61
C SER A 212 19.21 -11.47 -5.89
N ALA A 213 18.44 -10.91 -6.81
CA ALA A 213 18.94 -10.27 -8.03
C ALA A 213 19.25 -8.78 -7.82
N GLY A 214 19.04 -8.24 -6.60
CA GLY A 214 19.23 -6.84 -6.26
C GLY A 214 18.06 -5.93 -6.66
N ARG A 215 16.96 -6.47 -7.21
CA ARG A 215 15.77 -5.69 -7.57
C ARG A 215 15.02 -5.29 -6.31
N VAL A 216 14.51 -4.06 -6.28
CA VAL A 216 13.64 -3.59 -5.19
C VAL A 216 12.25 -4.18 -5.38
N VAL A 217 11.80 -4.98 -4.39
CA VAL A 217 10.51 -5.70 -4.43
C VAL A 217 9.54 -5.20 -3.37
N ALA A 218 10.05 -4.55 -2.34
CA ALA A 218 9.28 -3.94 -1.27
C ALA A 218 10.05 -2.74 -0.69
N ALA A 219 9.41 -1.98 0.19
CA ALA A 219 10.07 -0.99 1.02
C ALA A 219 9.66 -1.17 2.48
N VAL A 220 10.58 -0.94 3.40
CA VAL A 220 10.33 -0.89 4.84
C VAL A 220 10.49 0.53 5.35
N ASN A 221 9.60 1.00 6.21
CA ASN A 221 9.70 2.31 6.82
C ASN A 221 9.53 2.29 8.33
N THR A 222 10.03 3.36 8.98
CA THR A 222 9.59 3.81 10.29
C THR A 222 8.90 5.16 10.13
N SER A 223 7.80 5.37 10.85
CA SER A 223 7.03 6.61 10.77
C SER A 223 6.47 7.01 12.12
N GLY A 224 6.49 8.31 12.39
CA GLY A 224 6.00 8.84 13.65
C GLY A 224 5.58 10.30 13.53
N TYR A 225 5.40 10.95 14.68
CA TYR A 225 4.86 12.30 14.76
C TYR A 225 5.91 13.36 14.42
N SER A 226 5.68 14.15 13.35
CA SER A 226 6.63 15.15 12.80
C SER A 226 7.27 16.08 13.81
N PRO A 227 6.59 16.64 14.81
CA PRO A 227 7.23 17.48 15.81
C PRO A 227 8.32 16.80 16.66
N ARG A 228 8.33 15.46 16.71
CA ARG A 228 9.33 14.67 17.44
C ARG A 228 10.42 14.11 16.53
N LEU A 229 10.14 13.98 15.23
CA LEU A 229 11.01 13.34 14.26
C LEU A 229 11.50 14.35 13.23
N LYS A 230 12.70 14.86 13.41
CA LYS A 230 13.36 15.70 12.40
C LYS A 230 14.07 14.82 11.38
N PRO A 231 14.17 15.27 10.10
CA PRO A 231 14.90 14.51 9.06
C PRO A 231 16.33 14.14 9.44
N ASP A 232 17.09 15.06 10.05
CA ASP A 232 18.46 14.82 10.48
C ASP A 232 18.54 13.74 11.56
N ASP A 233 17.65 13.77 12.55
CA ASP A 233 17.56 12.71 13.58
C ASP A 233 17.28 11.34 12.99
N LEU A 234 16.42 11.27 11.94
CA LEU A 234 16.14 10.03 11.24
C LEU A 234 17.38 9.46 10.54
N LEU A 235 18.17 10.32 9.92
CA LEU A 235 19.42 9.90 9.24
C LEU A 235 20.49 9.45 10.23
N GLU A 236 20.72 10.23 11.28
CA GLU A 236 21.76 9.94 12.25
C GLU A 236 21.45 8.73 13.14
N GLN A 237 20.19 8.59 13.55
CA GLN A 237 19.80 7.62 14.59
C GLN A 237 19.14 6.37 14.03
N ARG A 238 18.51 6.42 12.84
CA ARG A 238 17.65 5.33 12.35
C ARG A 238 18.08 4.72 11.03
N LEU A 239 18.71 5.46 10.13
CA LEU A 239 18.98 4.98 8.77
C LEU A 239 19.77 3.68 8.77
N ALA A 240 20.84 3.58 9.54
CA ALA A 240 21.67 2.37 9.61
C ALA A 240 20.87 1.16 10.05
N GLU A 241 20.06 1.29 11.10
CA GLU A 241 19.22 0.20 11.62
C GLU A 241 18.11 -0.19 10.65
N MET A 242 17.54 0.78 9.93
CA MET A 242 16.55 0.51 8.89
C MET A 242 17.16 -0.26 7.71
N GLN A 243 18.40 0.07 7.31
CA GLN A 243 19.12 -0.68 6.28
C GLN A 243 19.44 -2.11 6.72
N VAL A 244 19.82 -2.30 7.98
CA VAL A 244 20.01 -3.65 8.57
C VAL A 244 18.69 -4.43 8.54
N ALA A 245 17.59 -3.82 8.94
CA ALA A 245 16.27 -4.46 8.90
C ALA A 245 15.87 -4.85 7.46
N ALA A 246 16.06 -3.96 6.50
CA ALA A 246 15.80 -4.26 5.08
C ALA A 246 16.63 -5.44 4.58
N ALA A 247 17.92 -5.52 4.92
CA ALA A 247 18.79 -6.63 4.55
C ALA A 247 18.35 -7.97 5.18
N ARG A 248 17.88 -7.94 6.43
CA ARG A 248 17.34 -9.14 7.11
C ARG A 248 16.02 -9.58 6.47
N ILE A 249 15.10 -8.65 6.19
CA ILE A 249 13.86 -8.97 5.45
C ILE A 249 14.23 -9.56 4.09
N SER A 250 15.15 -8.96 3.33
CA SER A 250 15.64 -9.50 2.05
C SER A 250 16.13 -10.95 2.17
N THR A 251 16.89 -11.25 3.22
CA THR A 251 17.38 -12.62 3.49
C THR A 251 16.23 -13.58 3.81
N LEU A 252 15.24 -13.13 4.59
CA LEU A 252 14.08 -13.94 4.93
C LEU A 252 13.18 -14.18 3.72
N LEU A 253 12.97 -13.19 2.83
CA LEU A 253 12.19 -13.37 1.61
C LEU A 253 12.69 -14.53 0.74
N MET A 254 14.01 -14.80 0.72
CA MET A 254 14.55 -15.94 0.00
C MET A 254 14.11 -17.30 0.57
N ARG A 255 13.74 -17.36 1.85
CA ARG A 255 13.21 -18.56 2.50
C ARG A 255 11.71 -18.75 2.32
N TYR A 256 11.02 -17.72 1.84
CA TYR A 256 9.57 -17.69 1.62
C TYR A 256 9.24 -17.35 0.15
N PRO A 257 9.49 -18.27 -0.81
CA PRO A 257 9.33 -17.99 -2.24
C PRO A 257 7.93 -17.53 -2.63
N ALA A 258 6.89 -18.04 -1.95
CA ALA A 258 5.51 -17.62 -2.20
C ALA A 258 5.30 -16.12 -1.92
N LEU A 259 5.89 -15.60 -0.83
CA LEU A 259 5.85 -14.17 -0.52
C LEU A 259 6.62 -13.38 -1.58
N LEU A 260 7.86 -13.79 -1.87
CA LEU A 260 8.69 -13.11 -2.87
C LEU A 260 7.98 -13.04 -4.23
N HIS A 261 7.45 -14.15 -4.73
CA HIS A 261 6.75 -14.20 -6.02
C HIS A 261 5.47 -13.37 -6.02
N SER A 262 4.79 -13.22 -4.88
CA SER A 262 3.55 -12.43 -4.79
C SER A 262 3.77 -10.92 -4.79
N ILE A 263 4.99 -10.45 -4.48
CA ILE A 263 5.32 -9.03 -4.35
C ILE A 263 6.23 -8.50 -5.45
N VAL A 264 6.81 -9.37 -6.27
CA VAL A 264 7.58 -8.94 -7.46
C VAL A 264 6.62 -8.34 -8.46
N PRO A 265 6.82 -7.09 -8.94
CA PRO A 265 6.02 -6.52 -10.02
C PRO A 265 6.11 -7.39 -11.28
N HIS A 266 4.98 -7.55 -11.97
CA HIS A 266 4.87 -8.31 -13.23
C HIS A 266 5.15 -7.43 -14.42
#